data_c4e2525069746a4ff7db8bc3cf097e06
#
_entry.id   c4e2525069746a4ff7db8bc3cf097e06
#
_cell.length_a   1.000
_cell.length_b   1.000
_cell.length_c   1.000
_cell.angle_alpha   90.00
_cell.angle_beta   90.00
_cell.angle_gamma   90.00
#
_symmetry.space_group_name_H-M   'P 1'
#
loop_
_entity.id
_entity.type
_entity.pdbx_description
1 polymer ?
#
loop_
_entity_poly.entity_id
_entity_poly.type
_entity_poly.pdbx_seq_one_letter_code
_entity_poly.pdbx_strand_id
1 'polypeptide(L)'
;MPYQPNYPATVAEVLDPPLRLRPTVVEAVKRFACSKPYRGRDDERKEKFIALHRDLCRIYRKRTRLAFGVLDGGDSGSSFYRPSADVITLNARLSVVTYLHEFAHALGRDERGAVRWSVSLFRECFPRSFARCQTDGHMLRGRSSG
;
A
#
# COMPACT_ATOMS: atom_id res chain seq x y z
N MET A 1 5.91 -14.44 22.17
CA MET A 1 6.40 -13.88 20.96
C MET A 1 5.24 -13.43 20.07
N PRO A 2 5.31 -12.24 19.57
CA PRO A 2 4.20 -11.70 18.80
C PRO A 2 4.07 -12.29 17.40
N TYR A 3 4.77 -13.35 17.12
CA TYR A 3 4.75 -13.94 15.80
C TYR A 3 3.34 -14.43 15.43
N GLN A 4 2.96 -14.17 14.20
CA GLN A 4 1.69 -14.58 13.65
C GLN A 4 1.87 -15.90 12.91
N PRO A 5 1.31 -16.99 13.35
CA PRO A 5 1.55 -18.28 12.72
C PRO A 5 1.18 -18.32 11.24
N ASN A 6 0.16 -17.57 10.85
CA ASN A 6 -0.29 -17.56 9.47
C ASN A 6 0.30 -16.38 8.67
N TYR A 7 1.23 -15.67 9.24
CA TYR A 7 1.91 -14.60 8.56
C TYR A 7 2.92 -15.19 7.60
N PRO A 8 3.03 -14.69 6.37
CA PRO A 8 4.00 -15.23 5.42
C PRO A 8 5.42 -15.00 5.93
N ALA A 9 6.26 -15.99 5.70
CA ALA A 9 7.63 -15.93 6.22
C ALA A 9 8.46 -14.86 5.54
N THR A 10 8.31 -14.71 4.22
CA THR A 10 9.09 -13.73 3.48
C THR A 10 8.26 -13.11 2.38
N VAL A 11 8.69 -11.94 1.92
CA VAL A 11 8.07 -11.31 0.76
C VAL A 11 8.25 -12.19 -0.48
N ALA A 12 9.44 -12.79 -0.62
CA ALA A 12 9.70 -13.64 -1.78
C ALA A 12 8.71 -14.80 -1.88
N GLU A 13 8.36 -15.40 -0.74
CA GLU A 13 7.42 -16.51 -0.72
C GLU A 13 6.03 -16.10 -1.16
N VAL A 14 5.57 -14.90 -0.77
CA VAL A 14 4.24 -14.46 -1.16
C VAL A 14 4.17 -14.02 -2.61
N LEU A 15 5.30 -13.77 -3.23
CA LEU A 15 5.35 -13.38 -4.64
C LEU A 15 5.48 -14.60 -5.57
N ASP A 16 5.61 -15.79 -5.04
CA ASP A 16 5.79 -17.00 -5.84
C ASP A 16 4.68 -17.98 -5.51
N PRO A 17 3.88 -18.41 -6.50
CA PRO A 17 3.89 -17.97 -7.89
C PRO A 17 3.37 -16.54 -8.04
N PRO A 18 3.71 -15.88 -9.15
CA PRO A 18 3.26 -14.50 -9.36
C PRO A 18 1.74 -14.39 -9.33
N LEU A 19 1.27 -13.35 -8.68
CA LEU A 19 -0.16 -13.08 -8.62
C LEU A 19 -0.61 -12.47 -9.94
N ARG A 20 -1.72 -12.98 -10.48
CA ARG A 20 -2.32 -12.38 -11.66
C ARG A 20 -3.00 -11.09 -11.24
N LEU A 21 -2.54 -9.98 -11.79
CA LEU A 21 -3.06 -8.66 -11.44
C LEU A 21 -4.12 -8.24 -12.47
N ARG A 22 -5.15 -7.59 -11.97
CA ARG A 22 -6.24 -7.10 -12.81
C ARG A 22 -5.74 -5.92 -13.65
N PRO A 23 -5.88 -5.97 -14.99
CA PRO A 23 -5.30 -4.93 -15.84
C PRO A 23 -5.76 -3.53 -15.53
N THR A 24 -7.03 -3.34 -15.19
CA THR A 24 -7.53 -2.00 -14.86
C THR A 24 -6.90 -1.46 -13.60
N VAL A 25 -6.60 -2.34 -12.63
CA VAL A 25 -5.95 -1.95 -11.40
C VAL A 25 -4.49 -1.58 -11.67
N VAL A 26 -3.79 -2.39 -12.46
CA VAL A 26 -2.41 -2.10 -12.85
C VAL A 26 -2.34 -0.74 -13.53
N GLU A 27 -3.28 -0.48 -14.43
CA GLU A 27 -3.31 0.78 -15.17
C GLU A 27 -3.50 1.97 -14.23
N ALA A 28 -4.42 1.84 -13.27
CA ALA A 28 -4.66 2.91 -12.30
C ALA A 28 -3.42 3.17 -11.45
N VAL A 29 -2.75 2.12 -10.99
CA VAL A 29 -1.57 2.27 -10.16
C VAL A 29 -0.40 2.82 -10.98
N LYS A 30 -0.29 2.44 -12.25
CA LYS A 30 0.74 3.01 -13.12
C LYS A 30 0.52 4.51 -13.37
N ARG A 31 -0.73 4.94 -13.52
CA ARG A 31 -1.04 6.36 -13.64
C ARG A 31 -0.60 7.10 -12.40
N PHE A 32 -0.88 6.51 -11.24
CA PHE A 32 -0.44 7.07 -9.97
C PHE A 32 1.09 7.16 -9.91
N ALA A 33 1.78 6.11 -10.34
CA ALA A 33 3.24 6.10 -10.36
C ALA A 33 3.78 7.22 -11.26
N CYS A 34 3.15 7.44 -12.40
CA CYS A 34 3.56 8.51 -13.31
C CYS A 34 3.36 9.90 -12.73
N SER A 35 2.45 10.04 -11.77
CA SER A 35 2.24 11.32 -11.10
C SER A 35 3.35 11.64 -10.09
N LYS A 36 4.29 10.72 -9.89
CA LYS A 36 5.41 10.87 -8.96
C LYS A 36 4.94 11.13 -7.53
N PRO A 37 4.31 10.13 -6.91
CA PRO A 37 3.68 10.32 -5.59
C PRO A 37 4.66 10.60 -4.47
N TYR A 38 5.96 10.41 -4.73
CA TYR A 38 6.97 10.72 -3.73
C TYR A 38 7.43 12.16 -3.77
N ARG A 39 6.98 12.94 -4.74
CA ARG A 39 7.42 14.32 -4.93
C ARG A 39 6.32 15.30 -4.58
N GLY A 40 6.76 16.47 -4.14
CA GLY A 40 5.85 17.54 -3.83
C GLY A 40 5.63 17.70 -2.34
N ARG A 41 4.85 18.70 -2.00
CA ARG A 41 4.49 18.95 -0.60
C ARG A 41 3.46 17.92 -0.15
N ASP A 42 3.26 17.87 1.16
CA ASP A 42 2.34 16.88 1.73
C ASP A 42 0.95 16.97 1.13
N ASP A 43 0.42 18.19 0.95
CA ASP A 43 -0.90 18.35 0.38
C ASP A 43 -0.96 17.86 -1.06
N GLU A 44 0.09 18.11 -1.83
CA GLU A 44 0.16 17.62 -3.21
C GLU A 44 0.24 16.10 -3.26
N ARG A 45 1.04 15.53 -2.36
CA ARG A 45 1.15 14.08 -2.30
C ARG A 45 -0.18 13.44 -1.89
N LYS A 46 -0.86 14.03 -0.91
CA LYS A 46 -2.17 13.52 -0.50
C LYS A 46 -3.17 13.54 -1.63
N GLU A 47 -3.15 14.58 -2.47
CA GLU A 47 -4.06 14.64 -3.62
C GLU A 47 -3.83 13.50 -4.59
N LYS A 48 -2.57 13.09 -4.76
CA LYS A 48 -2.26 11.96 -5.63
C LYS A 48 -2.83 10.66 -5.08
N PHE A 49 -2.73 10.46 -3.76
CA PHE A 49 -3.33 9.29 -3.13
C PHE A 49 -4.85 9.33 -3.23
N ILE A 50 -5.45 10.50 -3.09
CA ILE A 50 -6.90 10.65 -3.21
C ILE A 50 -7.34 10.25 -4.62
N ALA A 51 -6.60 10.67 -5.64
CA ALA A 51 -6.92 10.32 -7.02
C ALA A 51 -6.83 8.81 -7.25
N LEU A 52 -5.77 8.18 -6.75
CA LEU A 52 -5.65 6.74 -6.85
C LEU A 52 -6.79 6.03 -6.13
N HIS A 53 -7.09 6.48 -4.92
CA HIS A 53 -8.14 5.88 -4.13
C HIS A 53 -9.49 5.96 -4.85
N ARG A 54 -9.79 7.10 -5.46
CA ARG A 54 -11.02 7.26 -6.23
C ARG A 54 -11.07 6.26 -7.39
N ASP A 55 -9.93 6.08 -8.09
CA ASP A 55 -9.88 5.14 -9.20
C ASP A 55 -10.09 3.70 -8.74
N LEU A 56 -9.43 3.31 -7.67
CA LEU A 56 -9.56 1.94 -7.16
C LEU A 56 -10.98 1.68 -6.63
N CYS A 57 -11.56 2.65 -5.94
CA CYS A 57 -12.92 2.51 -5.44
C CYS A 57 -13.90 2.37 -6.59
N ARG A 58 -13.68 3.08 -7.69
CA ARG A 58 -14.53 2.95 -8.87
C ARG A 58 -14.39 1.56 -9.49
N ILE A 59 -13.17 1.06 -9.62
CA ILE A 59 -12.92 -0.25 -10.22
C ILE A 59 -13.58 -1.35 -9.41
N TYR A 60 -13.46 -1.29 -8.09
CA TYR A 60 -13.97 -2.33 -7.20
C TYR A 60 -15.37 -2.05 -6.67
N ARG A 61 -15.95 -0.92 -7.05
CA ARG A 61 -17.28 -0.50 -6.58
C ARG A 61 -17.32 -0.46 -5.05
N LYS A 62 -16.32 0.17 -4.47
CA LYS A 62 -16.21 0.36 -3.03
C LYS A 62 -16.48 1.82 -2.67
N ARG A 63 -16.93 2.01 -1.44
CA ARG A 63 -17.14 3.36 -0.89
C ARG A 63 -16.23 3.61 0.30
N THR A 64 -15.16 2.86 0.40
CA THR A 64 -14.18 3.01 1.46
C THR A 64 -13.64 4.43 1.45
N ARG A 65 -13.59 5.05 2.61
CA ARG A 65 -13.06 6.41 2.73
C ARG A 65 -11.57 6.38 2.97
N LEU A 66 -10.91 7.46 2.57
CA LEU A 66 -9.47 7.63 2.81
C LEU A 66 -9.30 8.85 3.71
N ALA A 67 -8.62 8.65 4.82
CA ALA A 67 -8.31 9.71 5.77
C ALA A 67 -6.80 9.75 5.99
N PHE A 68 -6.33 10.89 6.45
CA PHE A 68 -4.91 11.07 6.73
C PHE A 68 -4.73 11.36 8.20
N GLY A 69 -3.87 10.58 8.84
CA GLY A 69 -3.60 10.74 10.26
C GLY A 69 -2.79 11.98 10.55
N VAL A 70 -2.98 12.51 11.72
CA VAL A 70 -2.23 13.64 12.22
C VAL A 70 -1.13 13.10 13.12
N LEU A 71 0.07 13.62 12.97
CA LEU A 71 1.18 13.23 13.81
C LEU A 71 1.27 14.15 15.01
N ASP A 72 1.07 13.59 16.17
CA ASP A 72 1.28 14.28 17.42
C ASP A 72 2.64 13.94 17.97
N GLY A 73 3.43 14.94 18.28
CA GLY A 73 4.73 14.72 18.88
C GLY A 73 5.70 13.97 17.98
N GLY A 74 5.47 13.99 16.70
CA GLY A 74 6.36 13.36 15.76
C GLY A 74 6.18 11.86 15.64
N ASP A 75 5.29 11.28 16.38
CA ASP A 75 5.03 9.86 16.27
C ASP A 75 3.99 9.62 15.19
N SER A 76 4.34 8.76 14.28
CA SER A 76 3.50 8.54 13.12
C SER A 76 2.29 7.66 13.41
N GLY A 77 2.33 6.86 14.46
CA GLY A 77 1.34 5.82 14.53
C GLY A 77 1.33 4.98 13.28
N SER A 78 0.50 4.00 13.23
CA SER A 78 0.40 3.12 12.07
C SER A 78 -0.69 3.58 11.13
N SER A 79 -0.51 3.28 9.85
CA SER A 79 -1.61 3.34 8.91
C SER A 79 -2.47 2.08 9.11
N PHE A 80 -3.76 2.19 8.88
CA PHE A 80 -4.64 1.05 9.13
C PHE A 80 -5.96 1.18 8.38
N TYR A 81 -6.62 0.04 8.22
CA TYR A 81 -7.98 -0.02 7.73
C TYR A 81 -8.91 -0.40 8.89
N ARG A 82 -9.97 0.36 9.05
CA ARG A 82 -10.97 0.09 10.10
C ARG A 82 -12.26 -0.42 9.46
N PRO A 83 -12.52 -1.73 9.57
CA PRO A 83 -13.69 -2.31 8.91
C PRO A 83 -15.02 -1.73 9.37
N SER A 84 -15.15 -1.44 10.66
CA SER A 84 -16.42 -0.95 11.20
C SER A 84 -16.84 0.39 10.62
N ALA A 85 -15.88 1.21 10.22
CA ALA A 85 -16.14 2.52 9.64
C ALA A 85 -15.87 2.54 8.13
N ASP A 86 -15.30 1.48 7.60
CA ASP A 86 -14.89 1.37 6.20
C ASP A 86 -14.02 2.56 5.81
N VAL A 87 -12.93 2.75 6.55
CA VAL A 87 -12.02 3.86 6.31
C VAL A 87 -10.57 3.40 6.42
N ILE A 88 -9.76 3.85 5.48
CA ILE A 88 -8.32 3.67 5.51
C ILE A 88 -7.73 4.97 6.03
N THR A 89 -6.87 4.87 7.05
CA THR A 89 -6.15 6.03 7.56
C THR A 89 -4.67 5.83 7.26
N LEU A 90 -4.10 6.79 6.53
CA LEU A 90 -2.67 6.77 6.24
C LEU A 90 -1.94 7.73 7.16
N ASN A 91 -0.80 7.28 7.67
CA ASN A 91 0.05 8.16 8.46
C ASN A 91 0.81 9.12 7.55
N ALA A 92 1.58 10.03 8.15
CA ALA A 92 2.23 11.10 7.40
C ALA A 92 3.32 10.63 6.46
N ARG A 93 3.75 9.38 6.56
CA ARG A 93 4.76 8.85 5.63
C ARG A 93 4.23 8.70 4.22
N LEU A 94 2.93 8.52 4.09
CA LEU A 94 2.29 8.37 2.78
C LEU A 94 2.96 7.28 1.95
N SER A 95 3.07 6.09 2.54
CA SER A 95 3.72 4.96 1.88
C SER A 95 2.77 4.31 0.89
N VAL A 96 3.23 4.17 -0.34
CA VAL A 96 2.44 3.54 -1.41
C VAL A 96 2.11 2.10 -1.05
N VAL A 97 3.12 1.33 -0.64
CA VAL A 97 2.90 -0.09 -0.30
C VAL A 97 1.91 -0.21 0.85
N THR A 98 2.06 0.65 1.86
CA THR A 98 1.16 0.61 3.01
C THR A 98 -0.27 0.94 2.59
N TYR A 99 -0.45 1.94 1.74
CA TYR A 99 -1.79 2.26 1.26
C TYR A 99 -2.41 1.05 0.53
N LEU A 100 -1.65 0.44 -0.37
CA LEU A 100 -2.15 -0.71 -1.13
C LEU A 100 -2.48 -1.88 -0.20
N HIS A 101 -1.65 -2.08 0.83
CA HIS A 101 -1.88 -3.12 1.82
C HIS A 101 -3.22 -2.92 2.54
N GLU A 102 -3.47 -1.68 2.99
CA GLU A 102 -4.71 -1.39 3.69
C GLU A 102 -5.91 -1.45 2.75
N PHE A 103 -5.74 -1.05 1.50
CA PHE A 103 -6.82 -1.19 0.53
C PHE A 103 -7.15 -2.66 0.30
N ALA A 104 -6.14 -3.52 0.28
CA ALA A 104 -6.38 -4.96 0.14
C ALA A 104 -7.23 -5.51 1.30
N HIS A 105 -7.00 -5.01 2.51
CA HIS A 105 -7.85 -5.38 3.64
C HIS A 105 -9.28 -4.89 3.43
N ALA A 106 -9.44 -3.70 2.85
CA ALA A 106 -10.78 -3.20 2.52
C ALA A 106 -11.46 -4.09 1.49
N LEU A 107 -10.69 -4.77 0.66
CA LEU A 107 -11.23 -5.72 -0.30
C LEU A 107 -11.55 -7.09 0.32
N GLY A 108 -11.24 -7.26 1.60
CA GLY A 108 -11.52 -8.49 2.31
C GLY A 108 -10.38 -9.48 2.34
N ARG A 109 -9.18 -9.08 1.92
CA ARG A 109 -8.04 -9.96 1.94
C ARG A 109 -7.47 -10.07 3.35
N ASP A 110 -6.98 -11.26 3.68
CA ASP A 110 -6.28 -11.44 4.95
C ASP A 110 -4.86 -10.86 4.86
N GLU A 111 -4.10 -11.01 5.92
CA GLU A 111 -2.76 -10.41 5.97
C GLU A 111 -1.86 -10.92 4.85
N ARG A 112 -1.84 -12.23 4.63
CA ARG A 112 -1.04 -12.80 3.57
C ARG A 112 -1.47 -12.30 2.19
N GLY A 113 -2.77 -12.26 1.96
CA GLY A 113 -3.30 -11.76 0.70
C GLY A 113 -3.03 -10.28 0.50
N ALA A 114 -3.08 -9.51 1.59
CA ALA A 114 -2.80 -8.08 1.51
C ALA A 114 -1.33 -7.83 1.16
N VAL A 115 -0.41 -8.58 1.77
CA VAL A 115 1.00 -8.46 1.43
C VAL A 115 1.22 -8.84 -0.03
N ARG A 116 0.65 -9.97 -0.45
CA ARG A 116 0.83 -10.44 -1.82
C ARG A 116 0.32 -9.45 -2.84
N TRP A 117 -0.88 -8.93 -2.62
CA TRP A 117 -1.49 -7.99 -3.56
C TRP A 117 -0.72 -6.67 -3.62
N SER A 118 -0.42 -6.10 -2.46
CA SER A 118 0.23 -4.80 -2.41
C SER A 118 1.64 -4.84 -2.98
N VAL A 119 2.41 -5.85 -2.62
CA VAL A 119 3.80 -5.95 -3.07
C VAL A 119 3.86 -6.33 -4.55
N SER A 120 2.94 -7.17 -5.03
CA SER A 120 2.88 -7.50 -6.44
C SER A 120 2.60 -6.27 -7.29
N LEU A 121 1.65 -5.43 -6.87
CA LEU A 121 1.36 -4.18 -7.57
C LEU A 121 2.54 -3.22 -7.50
N PHE A 122 3.17 -3.13 -6.34
CA PHE A 122 4.32 -2.25 -6.19
C PHE A 122 5.46 -2.67 -7.11
N ARG A 123 5.74 -3.97 -7.18
CA ARG A 123 6.77 -4.48 -8.06
C ARG A 123 6.45 -4.20 -9.52
N GLU A 124 5.20 -4.38 -9.92
CA GLU A 124 4.79 -4.18 -11.30
C GLU A 124 4.82 -2.72 -11.71
N CYS A 125 4.38 -1.83 -10.84
CA CYS A 125 4.15 -0.43 -11.19
C CYS A 125 5.26 0.50 -10.76
N PHE A 126 6.09 0.09 -9.81
CA PHE A 126 7.21 0.87 -9.30
C PHE A 126 8.48 0.00 -9.31
N PRO A 127 8.88 -0.49 -10.50
CA PRO A 127 9.98 -1.47 -10.53
C PRO A 127 11.30 -0.94 -10.00
N ARG A 128 11.59 0.34 -10.23
CA ARG A 128 12.85 0.91 -9.72
C ARG A 128 12.82 1.05 -8.21
N SER A 129 11.70 1.51 -7.68
CA SER A 129 11.55 1.63 -6.23
C SER A 129 11.59 0.25 -5.59
N PHE A 130 10.94 -0.73 -6.21
CA PHE A 130 10.95 -2.08 -5.69
C PHE A 130 12.37 -2.64 -5.66
N ALA A 131 13.16 -2.39 -6.72
CA ALA A 131 14.53 -2.89 -6.80
C ALA A 131 15.42 -2.30 -5.71
N ARG A 132 15.09 -1.11 -5.21
CA ARG A 132 15.84 -0.47 -4.15
C ARG A 132 15.36 -0.81 -2.75
N CYS A 133 14.32 -1.64 -2.64
CA CYS A 133 13.81 -2.03 -1.34
C CYS A 133 14.57 -3.21 -0.79
N GLN A 134 14.57 -3.31 0.54
CA GLN A 134 15.06 -4.48 1.24
C GLN A 134 13.86 -5.21 1.81
N THR A 135 13.99 -6.51 1.94
CA THR A 135 12.97 -7.28 2.63
C THR A 135 13.43 -7.50 4.06
N ASP A 136 12.47 -7.46 4.98
CA ASP A 136 12.72 -7.72 6.38
C ASP A 136 11.77 -8.85 6.77
N GLY A 137 12.16 -10.08 6.41
CA GLY A 137 11.27 -11.21 6.50
C GLY A 137 10.07 -11.02 5.59
N HIS A 138 8.94 -10.69 6.16
CA HIS A 138 7.71 -10.49 5.42
C HIS A 138 7.38 -9.01 5.17
N MET A 139 8.30 -8.12 5.52
CA MET A 139 8.11 -6.68 5.34
C MET A 139 8.98 -6.17 4.21
N LEU A 140 8.41 -5.30 3.40
CA LEU A 140 9.16 -4.63 2.36
C LEU A 140 9.52 -3.23 2.85
N ARG A 141 10.82 -2.92 2.86
CA ARG A 141 11.31 -1.65 3.34
C ARG A 141 12.08 -0.92 2.27
N GLY A 142 11.90 0.39 2.22
CA GLY A 142 12.77 1.20 1.41
C GLY A 142 14.19 1.08 1.91
N ARG A 143 15.14 0.98 0.97
CA ARG A 143 16.53 0.96 1.33
C ARG A 143 16.87 2.28 2.00
N SER A 144 17.58 2.21 3.10
CA SER A 144 17.95 3.43 3.79
C SER A 144 18.71 4.36 2.86
N SER A 145 18.27 5.56 2.78
CA SER A 145 18.91 6.55 1.92
C SER A 145 20.01 7.31 2.66
N GLY A 146 20.26 6.88 3.79
CA GLY A 146 21.32 7.54 4.54
C GLY A 146 21.08 7.29 5.92
#